data_49b58ca49cc71960a23a9967a0515369
#
_entry.id   49b58ca49cc71960a23a9967a0515369
#
_cell.length_a   1.000
_cell.length_b   1.000
_cell.length_c   1.000
_cell.angle_alpha   90.00
_cell.angle_beta   90.00
_cell.angle_gamma   90.00
#
_symmetry.space_group_name_H-M   'P 1'
#
loop_
_entity.id
_entity.type
_entity.pdbx_description
1 polymer ?
#
loop_
_entity_poly.entity_id
_entity_poly.type
_entity_poly.pdbx_seq_one_letter_code
_entity_poly.pdbx_strand_id
1 'polypeptide(L)'
;MDNNTSATSLFRQTGTSVDPGAFGPRSSSVGLPPVPHLPTIPTPSESHHDDDHENSHRYRTIWLSDIHLGSSGCQAKYLLDFLRHNESEYLYLVGDIIDGWQLKKGWYWPQGHNDVVQKILRKARKGTQVVYVPGNHDEGARQFCDLAFGDIHVRGEAFHTTLQGKRLWIVHGDLFDGVIQHAKWLAYLGDTLYTMILVLNRWFNRIRIKLGFQYWSLSQYLKHQVKNAVNFISAFETVMTDEARRRGCDGVVCGHIHKAEIREIDGVLYCNDGDWVESLSALVETYEGELKVIYWTVMRSPEANATKVRAATA
;
A
#
# COMPACT_ATOMS: atom_id res chain seq x y z
N MET A 1 3.88 63.99 5.39
CA MET A 1 3.48 64.11 3.97
C MET A 1 3.04 62.72 3.54
N ASP A 2 1.87 62.30 3.93
CA ASP A 2 0.54 62.42 3.32
C ASP A 2 0.54 61.95 1.85
N ASN A 3 -0.07 60.79 1.60
CA ASN A 3 -1.23 60.68 0.76
C ASN A 3 -1.84 59.28 0.79
N ASN A 4 -2.96 59.31 1.45
CA ASN A 4 -4.05 58.37 1.47
C ASN A 4 -4.90 58.58 0.18
N THR A 5 -5.28 57.53 -0.54
CA THR A 5 -6.44 57.65 -1.44
C THR A 5 -7.23 56.34 -1.47
N SER A 6 -8.39 56.41 -0.84
CA SER A 6 -9.55 55.53 -0.96
C SER A 6 -10.07 55.45 -2.41
N ALA A 7 -10.57 54.29 -2.79
CA ALA A 7 -11.54 54.12 -3.85
C ALA A 7 -12.68 53.20 -3.41
N THR A 8 -13.73 53.86 -2.93
CA THR A 8 -15.03 53.26 -2.59
C THR A 8 -15.99 53.46 -3.78
N SER A 9 -16.89 52.46 -3.94
CA SER A 9 -18.19 52.48 -4.60
C SER A 9 -18.28 52.46 -6.12
N LEU A 10 -19.02 51.45 -6.58
CA LEU A 10 -20.14 51.59 -7.52
C LEU A 10 -20.88 50.24 -7.65
N PHE A 11 -21.82 50.01 -6.71
CA PHE A 11 -22.92 49.07 -6.95
C PHE A 11 -24.16 49.90 -7.24
N ARG A 12 -24.59 49.90 -8.48
CA ARG A 12 -25.86 50.49 -8.93
C ARG A 12 -26.92 49.40 -8.94
N GLN A 13 -27.91 49.52 -8.05
CA GLN A 13 -29.13 48.74 -8.03
C GLN A 13 -30.00 49.16 -9.22
N THR A 14 -30.43 48.17 -10.02
CA THR A 14 -31.61 48.29 -10.89
C THR A 14 -32.68 47.34 -10.37
N GLY A 15 -33.63 47.87 -9.65
CA GLY A 15 -34.85 47.19 -9.25
C GLY A 15 -35.78 47.02 -10.44
N THR A 16 -36.22 45.81 -10.70
CA THR A 16 -37.43 45.53 -11.47
C THR A 16 -38.38 44.74 -10.59
N SER A 17 -39.49 45.38 -10.25
CA SER A 17 -40.63 44.80 -9.55
C SER A 17 -41.28 43.74 -10.44
N VAL A 18 -41.43 42.53 -9.94
CA VAL A 18 -42.21 41.46 -10.58
C VAL A 18 -43.47 41.24 -9.74
N ASP A 19 -44.61 41.41 -10.42
CA ASP A 19 -45.98 41.29 -9.95
C ASP A 19 -46.29 39.86 -9.45
N PRO A 20 -46.85 39.63 -8.22
CA PRO A 20 -47.20 38.32 -7.72
C PRO A 20 -48.65 37.97 -8.04
N GLY A 21 -48.89 37.54 -9.25
CA GLY A 21 -50.27 37.12 -9.60
C GLY A 21 -50.33 36.34 -10.90
N ALA A 22 -50.13 35.05 -10.86
CA ALA A 22 -50.76 34.03 -11.69
C ALA A 22 -49.92 32.74 -11.79
N PHE A 23 -50.01 31.83 -10.85
CA PHE A 23 -49.73 30.43 -11.08
C PHE A 23 -50.76 29.53 -10.36
N GLY A 24 -51.79 29.21 -11.10
CA GLY A 24 -52.70 28.10 -10.73
C GLY A 24 -51.99 26.73 -10.96
N PRO A 25 -52.37 25.69 -10.19
CA PRO A 25 -51.72 24.38 -10.32
C PRO A 25 -52.14 23.67 -11.62
N ARG A 26 -51.21 23.59 -12.57
CA ARG A 26 -51.36 22.62 -13.68
C ARG A 26 -50.76 21.29 -13.24
N SER A 27 -51.60 20.33 -12.85
CA SER A 27 -51.26 18.93 -12.72
C SER A 27 -51.08 18.32 -14.11
N SER A 28 -49.84 18.24 -14.58
CA SER A 28 -49.48 17.38 -15.69
C SER A 28 -48.67 16.21 -15.08
N SER A 29 -49.36 15.08 -14.93
CA SER A 29 -48.74 13.81 -14.63
C SER A 29 -47.86 13.35 -15.82
N VAL A 30 -46.58 13.74 -15.80
CA VAL A 30 -45.59 13.14 -16.71
C VAL A 30 -45.30 11.76 -16.12
N GLY A 31 -45.83 10.71 -16.75
CA GLY A 31 -45.51 9.33 -16.40
C GLY A 31 -44.02 9.10 -16.57
N LEU A 32 -43.36 8.76 -15.48
CA LEU A 32 -41.97 8.29 -15.52
C LEU A 32 -41.92 7.01 -16.40
N PRO A 33 -40.89 6.88 -17.27
CA PRO A 33 -40.71 5.64 -18.01
C PRO A 33 -40.53 4.45 -17.04
N PRO A 34 -40.99 3.25 -17.37
CA PRO A 34 -40.84 2.09 -16.49
C PRO A 34 -39.36 1.86 -16.23
N VAL A 35 -39.01 1.77 -14.96
CA VAL A 35 -37.68 1.38 -14.51
C VAL A 35 -37.37 0.00 -15.06
N PRO A 36 -36.29 -0.23 -15.81
CA PRO A 36 -35.94 -1.55 -16.28
C PRO A 36 -35.80 -2.48 -15.08
N HIS A 37 -36.47 -3.63 -15.13
CA HIS A 37 -36.34 -4.68 -14.11
C HIS A 37 -34.85 -5.06 -14.00
N LEU A 38 -34.20 -4.67 -12.91
CA LEU A 38 -32.91 -5.22 -12.53
C LEU A 38 -33.09 -6.73 -12.36
N PRO A 39 -32.19 -7.56 -12.92
CA PRO A 39 -32.20 -8.98 -12.68
C PRO A 39 -32.18 -9.23 -11.18
N THR A 40 -33.07 -10.03 -10.67
CA THR A 40 -33.12 -10.47 -9.27
C THR A 40 -31.77 -11.12 -8.96
N ILE A 41 -30.97 -10.49 -8.12
CA ILE A 41 -29.74 -11.08 -7.61
C ILE A 41 -30.20 -12.30 -6.81
N PRO A 42 -29.74 -13.52 -7.15
CA PRO A 42 -30.07 -14.70 -6.37
C PRO A 42 -29.57 -14.46 -4.95
N THR A 43 -30.44 -14.61 -3.96
CA THR A 43 -30.07 -14.63 -2.54
C THR A 43 -28.95 -15.65 -2.38
N PRO A 44 -27.79 -15.26 -1.79
CA PRO A 44 -26.74 -16.22 -1.50
C PRO A 44 -27.35 -17.30 -0.60
N SER A 45 -27.31 -18.55 -1.06
CA SER A 45 -27.65 -19.69 -0.20
C SER A 45 -26.69 -19.67 0.98
N GLU A 46 -27.23 -19.50 2.18
CA GLU A 46 -26.52 -19.68 3.44
C GLU A 46 -26.06 -21.13 3.55
N SER A 47 -24.85 -21.43 3.08
CA SER A 47 -24.08 -22.62 3.45
C SER A 47 -22.66 -22.53 2.94
N HIS A 48 -21.87 -21.56 3.37
CA HIS A 48 -20.43 -21.75 3.50
C HIS A 48 -20.15 -21.94 4.99
N HIS A 49 -20.11 -23.21 5.41
CA HIS A 49 -19.53 -23.60 6.68
C HIS A 49 -18.13 -22.99 6.79
N ASP A 50 -17.94 -22.18 7.81
CA ASP A 50 -16.65 -21.64 8.24
C ASP A 50 -15.85 -22.81 8.90
N ASP A 51 -15.36 -23.76 8.11
CA ASP A 51 -14.44 -24.84 8.56
C ASP A 51 -12.98 -24.32 8.70
N ASP A 52 -12.75 -23.00 8.54
CA ASP A 52 -11.41 -22.39 8.53
C ASP A 52 -10.79 -22.15 9.93
N HIS A 53 -11.44 -22.59 11.04
CA HIS A 53 -11.02 -22.19 12.39
C HIS A 53 -10.03 -23.14 13.09
N GLU A 54 -9.76 -24.32 12.60
CA GLU A 54 -9.00 -25.31 13.37
C GLU A 54 -7.47 -25.15 13.31
N ASN A 55 -6.92 -24.30 12.40
CA ASN A 55 -5.47 -24.06 12.23
C ASN A 55 -5.09 -22.62 11.96
N SER A 56 -5.79 -21.63 12.53
CA SER A 56 -5.44 -20.22 12.31
C SER A 56 -4.40 -19.74 13.33
N HIS A 57 -3.33 -19.12 12.83
CA HIS A 57 -2.41 -18.36 13.68
C HIS A 57 -3.07 -17.06 14.14
N ARG A 58 -2.87 -16.71 15.40
CA ARG A 58 -3.41 -15.47 15.98
C ARG A 58 -2.28 -14.53 16.34
N TYR A 59 -2.39 -13.31 15.88
CA TYR A 59 -1.48 -12.21 16.17
C TYR A 59 -2.25 -11.07 16.85
N ARG A 60 -1.56 -10.26 17.63
CA ARG A 60 -2.15 -9.04 18.13
C ARG A 60 -2.28 -8.03 16.98
N THR A 61 -1.25 -7.88 16.18
CA THR A 61 -1.22 -6.93 15.06
C THR A 61 -0.60 -7.55 13.82
N ILE A 62 -1.15 -7.20 12.65
CA ILE A 62 -0.59 -7.51 11.33
C ILE A 62 -0.46 -6.21 10.56
N TRP A 63 0.69 -5.98 9.91
CA TRP A 63 0.93 -4.90 8.95
C TRP A 63 1.21 -5.49 7.58
N LEU A 64 0.56 -4.94 6.56
CA LEU A 64 0.68 -5.33 5.15
C LEU A 64 0.80 -4.07 4.32
N SER A 65 1.75 -4.01 3.38
CA SER A 65 1.88 -2.98 2.37
C SER A 65 2.08 -3.56 0.98
N ASP A 66 2.17 -2.69 0.00
CA ASP A 66 2.66 -3.01 -1.35
C ASP A 66 1.99 -4.26 -1.95
N ILE A 67 0.66 -4.30 -1.84
CA ILE A 67 -0.18 -5.40 -2.36
C ILE A 67 -0.40 -5.25 -3.86
N HIS A 68 -0.58 -4.01 -4.33
CA HIS A 68 -0.79 -3.65 -5.72
C HIS A 68 -1.97 -4.38 -6.40
N LEU A 69 -3.14 -4.44 -5.72
CA LEU A 69 -4.37 -4.90 -6.35
C LEU A 69 -4.68 -4.04 -7.59
N GLY A 70 -4.96 -4.67 -8.74
CA GLY A 70 -5.10 -3.98 -10.02
C GLY A 70 -3.87 -4.11 -10.91
N SER A 71 -2.79 -4.72 -10.42
CA SER A 71 -1.62 -5.08 -11.22
C SER A 71 -1.51 -6.58 -11.42
N SER A 72 -0.86 -7.01 -12.49
CA SER A 72 -0.57 -8.42 -12.75
C SER A 72 0.55 -8.98 -11.85
N GLY A 73 1.30 -8.11 -11.17
CA GLY A 73 2.35 -8.50 -10.23
C GLY A 73 1.80 -8.96 -8.88
N CYS A 74 0.58 -8.52 -8.51
CA CYS A 74 -0.03 -8.87 -7.23
C CYS A 74 -0.22 -10.38 -7.06
N GLN A 75 0.31 -10.93 -5.99
CA GLN A 75 0.19 -12.34 -5.63
C GLN A 75 -1.07 -12.60 -4.77
N ALA A 76 -2.23 -12.18 -5.28
CA ALA A 76 -3.51 -12.19 -4.56
C ALA A 76 -3.88 -13.57 -3.98
N LYS A 77 -3.50 -14.67 -4.66
CA LYS A 77 -3.76 -16.03 -4.18
C LYS A 77 -3.01 -16.32 -2.86
N TYR A 78 -1.74 -15.92 -2.78
CA TYR A 78 -0.94 -16.12 -1.57
C TYR A 78 -1.40 -15.20 -0.45
N LEU A 79 -1.75 -13.95 -0.76
CA LEU A 79 -2.29 -13.02 0.22
C LEU A 79 -3.64 -13.50 0.77
N LEU A 80 -4.52 -13.99 -0.09
CA LEU A 80 -5.82 -14.53 0.34
C LEU A 80 -5.62 -15.74 1.26
N ASP A 81 -4.69 -16.62 0.92
CA ASP A 81 -4.34 -17.77 1.75
C ASP A 81 -3.74 -17.33 3.10
N PHE A 82 -2.85 -16.33 3.12
CA PHE A 82 -2.35 -15.71 4.34
C PHE A 82 -3.49 -15.15 5.21
N LEU A 83 -4.37 -14.34 4.64
CA LEU A 83 -5.49 -13.72 5.35
C LEU A 83 -6.50 -14.76 5.88
N ARG A 84 -6.61 -15.94 5.28
CA ARG A 84 -7.46 -17.04 5.77
C ARG A 84 -6.88 -17.72 7.00
N HIS A 85 -5.55 -17.89 7.05
CA HIS A 85 -4.88 -18.63 8.10
C HIS A 85 -4.32 -17.77 9.23
N ASN A 86 -4.48 -16.44 9.14
CA ASN A 86 -3.95 -15.53 10.14
C ASN A 86 -5.03 -14.54 10.58
N GLU A 87 -5.32 -14.51 11.86
CA GLU A 87 -6.28 -13.60 12.50
C GLU A 87 -5.53 -12.60 13.39
N SER A 88 -6.09 -11.38 13.57
CA SER A 88 -5.48 -10.34 14.39
C SER A 88 -6.50 -9.40 14.99
N GLU A 89 -6.14 -8.73 16.10
CA GLU A 89 -6.93 -7.64 16.67
C GLU A 89 -6.82 -6.37 15.82
N TYR A 90 -5.60 -6.08 15.32
CA TYR A 90 -5.31 -4.92 14.47
C TYR A 90 -4.78 -5.38 13.13
N LEU A 91 -5.28 -4.78 12.06
CA LEU A 91 -4.76 -4.95 10.71
C LEU A 91 -4.48 -3.57 10.10
N TYR A 92 -3.21 -3.28 9.85
CA TYR A 92 -2.79 -2.07 9.16
C TYR A 92 -2.49 -2.39 7.70
N LEU A 93 -3.11 -1.63 6.81
CA LEU A 93 -2.86 -1.64 5.38
C LEU A 93 -2.00 -0.41 5.08
N VAL A 94 -0.69 -0.61 4.89
CA VAL A 94 0.32 0.45 4.96
C VAL A 94 0.74 0.91 3.55
N GLY A 95 -0.25 1.31 2.74
CA GLY A 95 -0.07 1.90 1.42
C GLY A 95 0.14 0.91 0.28
N ASP A 96 -0.10 1.43 -0.92
CA ASP A 96 0.01 0.70 -2.18
C ASP A 96 -0.82 -0.59 -2.20
N ILE A 97 -2.02 -0.51 -1.58
CA ILE A 97 -2.98 -1.61 -1.53
C ILE A 97 -3.64 -1.79 -2.88
N ILE A 98 -4.04 -0.68 -3.52
CA ILE A 98 -4.66 -0.66 -4.85
C ILE A 98 -3.72 0.08 -5.80
N ASP A 99 -3.34 -0.56 -6.91
CA ASP A 99 -2.50 0.08 -7.92
C ASP A 99 -3.32 0.95 -8.87
N GLY A 100 -3.66 2.14 -8.41
CA GLY A 100 -4.37 3.14 -9.21
C GLY A 100 -3.62 3.58 -10.46
N TRP A 101 -2.29 3.49 -10.48
CA TRP A 101 -1.49 3.83 -11.65
C TRP A 101 -1.63 2.79 -12.76
N GLN A 102 -1.66 1.50 -12.43
CA GLN A 102 -1.88 0.45 -13.42
C GLN A 102 -3.34 0.44 -13.90
N LEU A 103 -4.30 0.61 -12.99
CA LEU A 103 -5.71 0.69 -13.34
C LEU A 103 -6.03 1.86 -14.28
N LYS A 104 -5.34 3.00 -14.17
CA LYS A 104 -5.45 4.13 -15.11
C LYS A 104 -4.94 3.79 -16.51
N LYS A 105 -3.95 2.88 -16.64
CA LYS A 105 -3.41 2.44 -17.96
C LYS A 105 -4.30 1.40 -18.62
N GLY A 106 -4.97 0.56 -17.84
CA GLY A 106 -5.89 -0.47 -18.32
C GLY A 106 -6.53 -1.21 -17.15
N TRP A 107 -7.82 -1.49 -17.26
CA TRP A 107 -8.55 -2.18 -16.21
C TRP A 107 -8.12 -3.65 -16.11
N TYR A 108 -7.52 -4.01 -15.00
CA TYR A 108 -7.16 -5.38 -14.65
C TYR A 108 -7.62 -5.68 -13.23
N TRP A 109 -8.70 -6.46 -13.10
CA TRP A 109 -9.28 -6.78 -11.80
C TRP A 109 -9.83 -8.21 -11.78
N PRO A 110 -8.93 -9.21 -11.69
CA PRO A 110 -9.34 -10.62 -11.62
C PRO A 110 -10.07 -10.93 -10.31
N GLN A 111 -10.84 -12.02 -10.29
CA GLN A 111 -11.65 -12.43 -9.14
C GLN A 111 -10.82 -12.52 -7.84
N GLY A 112 -9.58 -12.98 -7.90
CA GLY A 112 -8.71 -13.05 -6.72
C GLY A 112 -8.48 -11.72 -6.01
N HIS A 113 -8.45 -10.60 -6.76
CA HIS A 113 -8.35 -9.26 -6.16
C HIS A 113 -9.62 -8.91 -5.40
N ASN A 114 -10.78 -9.23 -5.97
CA ASN A 114 -12.06 -9.05 -5.32
C ASN A 114 -12.17 -9.89 -4.04
N ASP A 115 -11.70 -11.13 -4.07
CA ASP A 115 -11.70 -12.04 -2.91
C ASP A 115 -10.82 -11.52 -1.76
N VAL A 116 -9.67 -10.90 -2.06
CA VAL A 116 -8.81 -10.23 -1.07
C VAL A 116 -9.56 -9.08 -0.39
N VAL A 117 -10.18 -8.18 -1.19
CA VAL A 117 -10.97 -7.07 -0.64
C VAL A 117 -12.10 -7.58 0.25
N GLN A 118 -12.84 -8.58 -0.21
CA GLN A 118 -13.93 -9.19 0.57
C GLN A 118 -13.42 -9.81 1.88
N LYS A 119 -12.24 -10.47 1.86
CA LYS A 119 -11.67 -11.06 3.08
C LYS A 119 -11.28 -9.99 4.08
N ILE A 120 -10.69 -8.86 3.65
CA ILE A 120 -10.35 -7.73 4.51
C ILE A 120 -11.64 -7.13 5.12
N LEU A 121 -12.65 -6.84 4.31
CA LEU A 121 -13.95 -6.35 4.79
C LEU A 121 -14.62 -7.31 5.78
N ARG A 122 -14.51 -8.61 5.55
CA ARG A 122 -15.04 -9.63 6.48
C ARG A 122 -14.29 -9.63 7.81
N LYS A 123 -12.95 -9.45 7.81
CA LYS A 123 -12.16 -9.32 9.04
C LYS A 123 -12.59 -8.10 9.84
N ALA A 124 -12.74 -6.94 9.21
CA ALA A 124 -13.23 -5.72 9.83
C ALA A 124 -14.61 -5.98 10.48
N ARG A 125 -15.56 -6.53 9.75
CA ARG A 125 -16.91 -6.87 10.26
C ARG A 125 -16.89 -7.89 11.42
N LYS A 126 -15.88 -8.77 11.49
CA LYS A 126 -15.69 -9.74 12.58
C LYS A 126 -14.98 -9.14 13.80
N GLY A 127 -14.66 -7.82 13.79
CA GLY A 127 -14.10 -7.09 14.92
C GLY A 127 -12.61 -6.79 14.86
N THR A 128 -11.90 -7.19 13.77
CA THR A 128 -10.53 -6.71 13.55
C THR A 128 -10.55 -5.21 13.29
N GLN A 129 -9.76 -4.44 14.03
CA GLN A 129 -9.59 -3.01 13.80
C GLN A 129 -8.72 -2.79 12.57
N VAL A 130 -9.33 -2.39 11.46
CA VAL A 130 -8.63 -2.19 10.19
C VAL A 130 -8.34 -0.71 9.98
N VAL A 131 -7.07 -0.38 9.77
CA VAL A 131 -6.62 0.98 9.45
C VAL A 131 -5.92 0.96 8.10
N TYR A 132 -6.35 1.83 7.20
CA TYR A 132 -5.76 1.99 5.88
C TYR A 132 -5.00 3.31 5.79
N VAL A 133 -3.70 3.24 5.53
CA VAL A 133 -2.81 4.37 5.30
C VAL A 133 -2.45 4.38 3.81
N PRO A 134 -2.93 5.32 2.99
CA PRO A 134 -2.67 5.32 1.55
C PRO A 134 -1.21 5.61 1.18
N GLY A 135 -0.71 4.92 0.16
CA GLY A 135 0.59 5.15 -0.47
C GLY A 135 0.51 6.03 -1.73
N ASN A 136 1.53 5.96 -2.58
CA ASN A 136 1.58 6.72 -3.82
C ASN A 136 0.80 6.08 -4.98
N HIS A 137 0.68 4.76 -5.04
CA HIS A 137 -0.13 4.09 -6.06
C HIS A 137 -1.63 4.25 -5.80
N ASP A 138 -2.02 4.43 -4.56
CA ASP A 138 -3.39 4.68 -4.15
C ASP A 138 -3.60 6.08 -3.51
N GLU A 139 -2.79 7.07 -3.95
CA GLU A 139 -2.84 8.47 -3.49
C GLU A 139 -4.23 9.09 -3.54
N GLY A 140 -5.10 8.64 -4.47
CA GLY A 140 -6.49 9.07 -4.54
C GLY A 140 -7.30 8.75 -3.28
N ALA A 141 -6.88 7.79 -2.46
CA ALA A 141 -7.52 7.49 -1.19
C ALA A 141 -7.21 8.55 -0.11
N ARG A 142 -6.17 9.38 -0.27
CA ARG A 142 -5.80 10.42 0.69
C ARG A 142 -6.88 11.49 0.89
N GLN A 143 -7.72 11.74 -0.13
CA GLN A 143 -8.85 12.65 0.00
C GLN A 143 -9.92 12.16 0.99
N PHE A 144 -9.88 10.88 1.38
CA PHE A 144 -10.79 10.25 2.33
C PHE A 144 -10.15 10.04 3.72
N CYS A 145 -8.98 10.63 3.97
CA CYS A 145 -8.38 10.59 5.30
C CYS A 145 -9.36 11.16 6.34
N ASP A 146 -9.33 10.57 7.54
CA ASP A 146 -10.22 10.83 8.67
C ASP A 146 -11.68 10.37 8.49
N LEU A 147 -11.99 9.70 7.37
CA LEU A 147 -13.25 9.02 7.16
C LEU A 147 -13.11 7.51 7.44
N ALA A 148 -14.25 6.84 7.56
CA ALA A 148 -14.33 5.39 7.66
C ALA A 148 -15.13 4.83 6.48
N PHE A 149 -14.65 3.74 5.93
CA PHE A 149 -15.36 2.95 4.93
C PHE A 149 -15.83 1.64 5.57
N GLY A 150 -17.06 1.61 6.05
CA GLY A 150 -17.52 0.60 6.98
C GLY A 150 -16.67 0.64 8.25
N ASP A 151 -16.10 -0.50 8.64
CA ASP A 151 -15.23 -0.63 9.81
C ASP A 151 -13.74 -0.44 9.47
N ILE A 152 -13.42 0.15 8.29
CA ILE A 152 -12.07 0.45 7.85
C ILE A 152 -11.84 1.96 7.97
N HIS A 153 -10.90 2.36 8.82
CA HIS A 153 -10.53 3.76 9.02
C HIS A 153 -9.41 4.16 8.06
N VAL A 154 -9.64 5.22 7.26
CA VAL A 154 -8.61 5.80 6.39
C VAL A 154 -7.86 6.89 7.14
N ARG A 155 -6.53 6.80 7.20
CA ARG A 155 -5.66 7.73 7.89
C ARG A 155 -4.46 8.11 7.04
N GLY A 156 -4.01 9.36 7.08
CA GLY A 156 -2.77 9.78 6.42
C GLY A 156 -1.53 9.15 7.05
N GLU A 157 -1.60 8.91 8.37
CA GLU A 157 -0.63 8.20 9.20
C GLU A 157 -1.37 7.61 10.41
N ALA A 158 -0.75 6.65 11.06
CA ALA A 158 -1.32 6.05 12.28
C ALA A 158 -0.24 5.85 13.34
N PHE A 159 -0.66 5.56 14.56
CA PHE A 159 0.23 5.24 15.68
C PHE A 159 -0.26 3.96 16.33
N HIS A 160 0.67 3.09 16.66
CA HIS A 160 0.40 1.84 17.36
C HIS A 160 1.28 1.75 18.61
N THR A 161 0.68 1.31 19.72
CA THR A 161 1.45 1.00 20.92
C THR A 161 1.57 -0.51 21.05
N THR A 162 2.80 -1.03 21.01
CA THR A 162 3.07 -2.45 21.16
C THR A 162 2.76 -2.92 22.59
N LEU A 163 2.66 -4.24 22.79
CA LEU A 163 2.51 -4.82 24.14
C LEU A 163 3.67 -4.45 25.08
N GLN A 164 4.84 -4.21 24.51
CA GLN A 164 6.02 -3.76 25.27
C GLN A 164 6.02 -2.26 25.57
N GLY A 165 4.95 -1.52 25.18
CA GLY A 165 4.80 -0.09 25.43
C GLY A 165 5.53 0.80 24.41
N LYS A 166 6.17 0.25 23.38
CA LYS A 166 6.80 1.05 22.32
C LYS A 166 5.76 1.70 21.44
N ARG A 167 5.90 3.00 21.19
CA ARG A 167 5.05 3.76 20.28
C ARG A 167 5.63 3.73 18.88
N LEU A 168 4.93 3.09 17.95
CA LEU A 168 5.31 2.98 16.54
C LEU A 168 4.52 3.98 15.70
N TRP A 169 5.20 4.73 14.84
CA TRP A 169 4.60 5.54 13.81
C TRP A 169 4.41 4.70 12.54
N ILE A 170 3.21 4.73 11.95
CA ILE A 170 2.82 3.93 10.79
C ILE A 170 2.56 4.86 9.62
N VAL A 171 3.31 4.71 8.55
CA VAL A 171 3.23 5.51 7.33
C VAL A 171 3.75 4.71 6.15
N HIS A 172 3.25 4.95 4.94
CA HIS A 172 3.77 4.21 3.77
C HIS A 172 5.24 4.54 3.49
N GLY A 173 5.62 5.81 3.49
CA GLY A 173 7.00 6.25 3.30
C GLY A 173 7.24 7.09 2.04
N ASP A 174 6.37 7.04 1.07
CA ASP A 174 6.48 7.73 -0.22
C ASP A 174 6.60 9.27 -0.13
N LEU A 175 6.06 9.88 0.92
CA LEU A 175 6.16 11.33 1.15
C LEU A 175 7.62 11.80 1.31
N PHE A 176 8.53 10.90 1.65
CA PHE A 176 9.96 11.18 1.82
C PHE A 176 10.79 10.96 0.55
N ASP A 177 10.16 10.52 -0.53
CA ASP A 177 10.82 10.34 -1.83
C ASP A 177 11.42 11.62 -2.39
N GLY A 178 10.83 12.77 -2.10
CA GLY A 178 11.34 14.08 -2.52
C GLY A 178 12.76 14.35 -2.02
N VAL A 179 13.11 13.80 -0.85
CA VAL A 179 14.46 13.85 -0.28
C VAL A 179 15.41 12.88 -1.02
N ILE A 180 14.85 11.86 -1.67
CA ILE A 180 15.55 10.72 -2.23
C ILE A 180 15.38 10.62 -3.76
N GLN A 181 14.73 11.59 -4.39
CA GLN A 181 14.24 11.57 -5.79
C GLN A 181 15.24 11.21 -6.90
N HIS A 182 16.53 11.16 -6.62
CA HIS A 182 17.52 10.78 -7.65
C HIS A 182 17.68 9.27 -7.86
N ALA A 183 17.06 8.41 -7.04
CA ALA A 183 17.24 6.96 -7.12
C ALA A 183 16.05 6.19 -7.72
N LYS A 184 14.83 6.75 -7.71
CA LYS A 184 13.62 6.03 -8.18
C LYS A 184 13.62 5.62 -9.64
N TRP A 185 14.10 6.47 -10.54
CA TRP A 185 14.11 6.11 -11.97
C TRP A 185 15.12 4.99 -12.27
N LEU A 186 16.11 4.80 -11.39
CA LEU A 186 17.09 3.73 -11.47
C LEU A 186 16.52 2.36 -11.03
N ALA A 187 15.65 2.34 -10.04
CA ALA A 187 14.97 1.10 -9.59
C ALA A 187 13.94 0.62 -10.64
N TYR A 188 13.20 1.54 -11.26
CA TYR A 188 12.24 1.21 -12.33
C TYR A 188 12.90 0.66 -13.60
N LEU A 189 14.19 0.97 -13.80
CA LEU A 189 15.02 0.42 -14.87
C LEU A 189 15.51 -1.01 -14.58
N GLY A 190 15.44 -1.49 -13.32
CA GLY A 190 16.16 -2.66 -12.88
C GLY A 190 15.72 -3.96 -13.54
N ASP A 191 14.46 -4.23 -13.67
CA ASP A 191 13.97 -5.57 -13.95
C ASP A 191 13.81 -5.89 -15.47
N THR A 192 13.12 -5.06 -16.21
CA THR A 192 12.93 -5.28 -17.66
C THR A 192 14.18 -4.94 -18.45
N LEU A 193 14.94 -3.93 -17.99
CA LEU A 193 16.18 -3.52 -18.64
C LEU A 193 17.33 -4.50 -18.36
N TYR A 194 17.37 -5.18 -17.23
CA TYR A 194 18.44 -6.12 -16.90
C TYR A 194 18.57 -7.21 -17.95
N THR A 195 17.46 -7.86 -18.29
CA THR A 195 17.46 -8.90 -19.33
C THR A 195 17.75 -8.33 -20.71
N MET A 196 17.20 -7.16 -21.02
CA MET A 196 17.42 -6.46 -22.28
C MET A 196 18.86 -5.93 -22.40
N ILE A 197 19.44 -5.41 -21.32
CA ILE A 197 20.83 -4.96 -21.23
C ILE A 197 21.80 -6.13 -21.42
N LEU A 198 21.54 -7.32 -20.87
CA LEU A 198 22.41 -8.49 -21.08
C LEU A 198 22.46 -8.93 -22.54
N VAL A 199 21.32 -8.91 -23.23
CA VAL A 199 21.26 -9.25 -24.65
C VAL A 199 21.91 -8.16 -25.51
N LEU A 200 21.56 -6.89 -25.26
CA LEU A 200 22.14 -5.73 -25.93
C LEU A 200 23.66 -5.62 -25.70
N ASN A 201 24.14 -5.90 -24.50
CA ASN A 201 25.56 -5.83 -24.18
C ASN A 201 26.38 -6.85 -24.96
N ARG A 202 25.88 -8.09 -25.17
CA ARG A 202 26.55 -9.08 -26.02
C ARG A 202 26.64 -8.62 -27.47
N TRP A 203 25.54 -8.07 -27.99
CA TRP A 203 25.47 -7.58 -29.37
C TRP A 203 26.31 -6.30 -29.55
N PHE A 204 26.19 -5.37 -28.61
CA PHE A 204 26.93 -4.11 -28.56
C PHE A 204 28.45 -4.33 -28.48
N ASN A 205 28.92 -5.24 -27.64
CA ASN A 205 30.34 -5.55 -27.52
C ASN A 205 30.89 -6.27 -28.79
N ARG A 206 30.06 -7.09 -29.45
CA ARG A 206 30.47 -7.66 -30.76
C ARG A 206 30.72 -6.56 -31.83
N ILE A 207 29.85 -5.55 -31.87
CA ILE A 207 30.00 -4.42 -32.77
C ILE A 207 31.21 -3.56 -32.36
N ARG A 208 31.35 -3.23 -31.10
CA ARG A 208 32.46 -2.44 -30.55
C ARG A 208 33.81 -3.08 -30.88
N ILE A 209 33.98 -4.36 -30.65
CA ILE A 209 35.22 -5.10 -30.93
C ILE A 209 35.50 -5.08 -32.44
N LYS A 210 34.49 -5.26 -33.31
CA LYS A 210 34.64 -5.18 -34.76
C LYS A 210 35.03 -3.77 -35.25
N LEU A 211 34.66 -2.73 -34.50
CA LEU A 211 34.98 -1.33 -34.77
C LEU A 211 36.28 -0.86 -34.10
N GLY A 212 37.01 -1.76 -33.43
CA GLY A 212 38.27 -1.45 -32.77
C GLY A 212 38.15 -0.79 -31.39
N PHE A 213 36.96 -0.76 -30.79
CA PHE A 213 36.76 -0.22 -29.44
C PHE A 213 36.98 -1.29 -28.36
N GLN A 214 37.47 -0.85 -27.20
CA GLN A 214 37.68 -1.73 -26.04
C GLN A 214 36.33 -2.28 -25.48
N TYR A 215 36.41 -3.46 -24.86
CA TYR A 215 35.28 -4.10 -24.20
C TYR A 215 34.73 -3.22 -23.07
N TRP A 216 33.41 -3.04 -23.04
CA TRP A 216 32.74 -2.32 -21.96
C TRP A 216 32.20 -3.31 -20.91
N SER A 217 32.56 -3.10 -19.63
CA SER A 217 32.21 -4.03 -18.57
C SER A 217 30.84 -3.75 -17.97
N LEU A 218 29.86 -4.58 -18.29
CA LEU A 218 28.55 -4.57 -17.63
C LEU A 218 28.67 -4.77 -16.10
N SER A 219 29.70 -5.49 -15.64
CA SER A 219 29.90 -5.74 -14.21
C SER A 219 30.21 -4.46 -13.42
N GLN A 220 30.93 -3.50 -13.99
CA GLN A 220 31.18 -2.19 -13.37
C GLN A 220 29.88 -1.37 -13.27
N TYR A 221 29.06 -1.39 -14.31
CA TYR A 221 27.76 -0.72 -14.30
C TYR A 221 26.84 -1.31 -13.24
N LEU A 222 26.73 -2.65 -13.14
CA LEU A 222 25.92 -3.33 -12.13
C LEU A 222 26.40 -3.04 -10.71
N LYS A 223 27.73 -3.02 -10.45
CA LYS A 223 28.28 -2.63 -9.16
C LYS A 223 27.87 -1.21 -8.76
N HIS A 224 27.86 -0.28 -9.71
CA HIS A 224 27.44 1.10 -9.47
C HIS A 224 25.93 1.18 -9.15
N GLN A 225 25.10 0.40 -9.86
CA GLN A 225 23.65 0.34 -9.62
C GLN A 225 23.32 -0.26 -8.24
N VAL A 226 23.97 -1.37 -7.88
CA VAL A 226 23.82 -1.99 -6.55
C VAL A 226 24.23 -1.01 -5.45
N LYS A 227 25.36 -0.30 -5.61
CA LYS A 227 25.79 0.71 -4.65
C LYS A 227 24.76 1.84 -4.50
N ASN A 228 24.19 2.32 -5.60
CA ASN A 228 23.17 3.37 -5.57
C ASN A 228 21.89 2.89 -4.87
N ALA A 229 21.44 1.66 -5.15
CA ALA A 229 20.29 1.06 -4.48
C ALA A 229 20.52 0.92 -2.96
N VAL A 230 21.69 0.45 -2.55
CA VAL A 230 22.06 0.34 -1.13
C VAL A 230 22.09 1.71 -0.46
N ASN A 231 22.68 2.73 -1.12
CA ASN A 231 22.71 4.09 -0.59
C ASN A 231 21.30 4.68 -0.47
N PHE A 232 20.42 4.39 -1.42
CA PHE A 232 19.03 4.81 -1.39
C PHE A 232 18.28 4.21 -0.20
N ILE A 233 18.36 2.88 -0.04
CA ILE A 233 17.73 2.17 1.08
C ILE A 233 18.22 2.75 2.40
N SER A 234 19.54 2.92 2.57
CA SER A 234 20.12 3.46 3.79
C SER A 234 19.68 4.90 4.07
N ALA A 235 19.58 5.75 3.05
CA ALA A 235 19.07 7.11 3.19
C ALA A 235 17.59 7.13 3.58
N PHE A 236 16.77 6.28 2.97
CA PHE A 236 15.35 6.13 3.31
C PHE A 236 15.17 5.72 4.77
N GLU A 237 15.85 4.68 5.20
CA GLU A 237 15.79 4.16 6.57
C GLU A 237 16.19 5.24 7.59
N THR A 238 17.24 6.01 7.31
CA THR A 238 17.70 7.11 8.17
C THR A 238 16.64 8.22 8.26
N VAL A 239 16.08 8.66 7.13
CA VAL A 239 15.05 9.70 7.12
C VAL A 239 13.80 9.26 7.88
N MET A 240 13.38 8.00 7.71
CA MET A 240 12.21 7.44 8.39
C MET A 240 12.41 7.37 9.91
N THR A 241 13.57 6.93 10.37
CA THR A 241 13.90 6.87 11.81
C THR A 241 14.08 8.24 12.44
N ASP A 242 14.69 9.20 11.74
CA ASP A 242 14.80 10.57 12.20
C ASP A 242 13.45 11.25 12.36
N GLU A 243 12.53 11.02 11.42
CA GLU A 243 11.19 11.57 11.50
C GLU A 243 10.36 10.90 12.62
N ALA A 244 10.49 9.59 12.82
CA ALA A 244 9.87 8.89 13.93
C ALA A 244 10.35 9.48 15.29
N ARG A 245 11.66 9.74 15.41
CA ARG A 245 12.25 10.38 16.60
C ARG A 245 11.69 11.79 16.82
N ARG A 246 11.56 12.61 15.77
CA ARG A 246 10.95 13.95 15.84
C ARG A 246 9.51 13.93 16.34
N ARG A 247 8.77 12.86 16.00
CA ARG A 247 7.39 12.63 16.44
C ARG A 247 7.28 12.03 17.84
N GLY A 248 8.40 11.81 18.51
CA GLY A 248 8.44 11.18 19.85
C GLY A 248 7.99 9.71 19.80
N CYS A 249 8.32 9.01 18.73
CA CYS A 249 8.04 7.59 18.56
C CYS A 249 9.31 6.76 18.77
N ASP A 250 9.12 5.55 19.33
CA ASP A 250 10.21 4.59 19.57
C ASP A 250 10.56 3.81 18.31
N GLY A 251 9.72 3.88 17.28
CA GLY A 251 9.95 3.22 16.00
C GLY A 251 9.00 3.66 14.91
N VAL A 252 9.25 3.15 13.70
CA VAL A 252 8.44 3.35 12.50
C VAL A 252 8.13 2.01 11.85
N VAL A 253 6.90 1.89 11.33
CA VAL A 253 6.48 0.81 10.41
C VAL A 253 6.17 1.43 9.06
N CYS A 254 6.81 0.94 8.01
CA CYS A 254 6.62 1.42 6.64
C CYS A 254 6.69 0.27 5.63
N GLY A 255 6.27 0.56 4.38
CA GLY A 255 6.43 -0.27 3.20
C GLY A 255 7.34 0.39 2.17
N HIS A 256 6.84 0.57 0.94
CA HIS A 256 7.34 1.39 -0.16
C HIS A 256 8.62 0.92 -0.84
N ILE A 257 9.65 0.49 -0.10
CA ILE A 257 10.91 0.02 -0.67
C ILE A 257 10.96 -1.49 -0.90
N HIS A 258 9.88 -2.21 -0.62
CA HIS A 258 9.72 -3.65 -0.82
C HIS A 258 10.82 -4.51 -0.18
N LYS A 259 11.37 -4.05 0.95
CA LYS A 259 12.45 -4.75 1.66
C LYS A 259 12.03 -5.04 3.10
N ALA A 260 11.48 -6.21 3.34
CA ALA A 260 11.07 -6.61 4.68
C ALA A 260 12.28 -6.69 5.64
N GLU A 261 12.24 -5.88 6.71
CA GLU A 261 13.34 -5.81 7.68
C GLU A 261 12.86 -5.29 9.03
N ILE A 262 13.44 -5.79 10.10
CA ILE A 262 13.33 -5.22 11.44
C ILE A 262 14.75 -4.98 11.93
N ARG A 263 15.09 -3.74 12.26
CA ARG A 263 16.37 -3.39 12.86
C ARG A 263 16.29 -2.12 13.67
N GLU A 264 17.24 -1.91 14.55
CA GLU A 264 17.39 -0.66 15.30
C GLU A 264 18.42 0.25 14.61
N ILE A 265 18.06 1.52 14.45
CA ILE A 265 18.91 2.56 13.86
C ILE A 265 18.94 3.72 14.84
N ASP A 266 20.11 3.97 15.42
CA ASP A 266 20.35 5.05 16.38
C ASP A 266 19.31 5.11 17.52
N GLY A 267 18.92 3.93 18.06
CA GLY A 267 17.95 3.80 19.14
C GLY A 267 16.49 3.88 18.72
N VAL A 268 16.18 3.95 17.43
CA VAL A 268 14.83 3.92 16.88
C VAL A 268 14.60 2.62 16.13
N LEU A 269 13.50 1.95 16.40
CA LEU A 269 13.11 0.71 15.73
C LEU A 269 12.60 1.01 14.32
N TYR A 270 13.29 0.50 13.32
CA TYR A 270 12.86 0.52 11.93
C TYR A 270 12.24 -0.82 11.56
N CYS A 271 11.01 -0.79 11.06
CA CYS A 271 10.30 -1.96 10.56
C CYS A 271 9.78 -1.69 9.15
N ASN A 272 10.09 -2.58 8.21
CA ASN A 272 9.46 -2.60 6.90
C ASN A 272 8.76 -3.95 6.73
N ASP A 273 7.49 -3.94 6.33
CA ASP A 273 6.65 -5.14 6.24
C ASP A 273 6.81 -5.89 4.90
N GLY A 274 7.55 -5.29 3.95
CA GLY A 274 7.87 -5.88 2.66
C GLY A 274 6.79 -5.65 1.61
N ASP A 275 6.39 -6.71 0.87
CA ASP A 275 5.45 -6.59 -0.25
C ASP A 275 4.71 -7.92 -0.53
N TRP A 276 3.66 -7.84 -1.37
CA TRP A 276 2.89 -8.99 -1.86
C TRP A 276 3.01 -9.17 -3.38
N VAL A 277 4.14 -8.72 -3.95
CA VAL A 277 4.52 -8.89 -5.35
C VAL A 277 5.66 -9.92 -5.47
N GLU A 278 6.72 -9.75 -4.67
CA GLU A 278 7.95 -10.57 -4.73
C GLU A 278 8.24 -11.30 -3.42
N SER A 279 8.30 -10.57 -2.28
CA SER A 279 8.72 -11.13 -1.00
C SER A 279 7.64 -11.96 -0.29
N LEU A 280 6.36 -11.66 -0.53
CA LEU A 280 5.19 -12.26 0.12
C LEU A 280 5.31 -12.24 1.64
N SER A 281 5.60 -11.08 2.17
CA SER A 281 5.92 -10.88 3.57
C SER A 281 4.88 -10.01 4.29
N ALA A 282 4.85 -10.16 5.60
CA ALA A 282 4.05 -9.37 6.52
C ALA A 282 4.85 -9.12 7.80
N LEU A 283 4.68 -7.95 8.39
CA LEU A 283 5.11 -7.71 9.77
C LEU A 283 3.98 -8.11 10.72
N VAL A 284 4.32 -8.77 11.81
CA VAL A 284 3.35 -9.16 12.83
C VAL A 284 3.86 -8.86 14.25
N GLU A 285 2.93 -8.59 15.15
CA GLU A 285 3.16 -8.58 16.59
C GLU A 285 2.45 -9.78 17.21
N THR A 286 3.19 -10.60 17.93
CA THR A 286 2.61 -11.75 18.64
C THR A 286 1.95 -11.31 19.97
N TYR A 287 1.21 -12.20 20.62
CA TYR A 287 0.65 -11.94 21.96
C TYR A 287 1.71 -11.95 23.07
N GLU A 288 2.92 -12.39 22.77
CA GLU A 288 4.09 -12.26 23.65
C GLU A 288 4.81 -10.91 23.46
N GLY A 289 4.34 -10.07 22.53
CA GLY A 289 4.89 -8.75 22.24
C GLY A 289 6.12 -8.79 21.32
N GLU A 290 6.40 -9.92 20.65
CA GLU A 290 7.49 -10.03 19.71
C GLU A 290 7.07 -9.53 18.33
N LEU A 291 7.88 -8.67 17.71
CA LEU A 291 7.75 -8.24 16.33
C LEU A 291 8.52 -9.18 15.40
N LYS A 292 7.87 -9.69 14.37
CA LYS A 292 8.44 -10.65 13.40
C LYS A 292 8.05 -10.30 11.97
N VAL A 293 8.99 -10.47 11.03
CA VAL A 293 8.66 -10.60 9.61
C VAL A 293 8.32 -12.05 9.31
N ILE A 294 7.17 -12.26 8.68
CA ILE A 294 6.72 -13.58 8.20
C ILE A 294 6.84 -13.60 6.69
N TYR A 295 7.51 -14.62 6.15
CA TYR A 295 7.54 -14.93 4.72
C TYR A 295 6.60 -16.10 4.43
N TRP A 296 5.47 -15.83 3.78
CA TRP A 296 4.38 -16.80 3.66
C TRP A 296 4.73 -18.03 2.83
N THR A 297 5.56 -17.88 1.80
CA THR A 297 6.05 -19.01 0.99
C THR A 297 6.85 -20.03 1.78
N VAL A 298 7.68 -19.55 2.73
CA VAL A 298 8.51 -20.41 3.60
C VAL A 298 7.64 -21.13 4.62
N MET A 299 6.64 -20.47 5.20
CA MET A 299 5.75 -21.07 6.21
C MET A 299 4.89 -22.22 5.65
N ARG A 300 4.60 -22.22 4.35
CA ARG A 300 3.79 -23.24 3.66
C ARG A 300 4.62 -24.37 3.04
N SER A 301 5.93 -24.26 3.02
CA SER A 301 6.78 -25.35 2.50
C SER A 301 6.87 -26.50 3.53
N PRO A 302 6.74 -27.77 3.11
CA PRO A 302 6.88 -28.93 4.02
C PRO A 302 8.23 -28.98 4.75
N GLU A 303 9.27 -28.39 4.16
CA GLU A 303 10.64 -28.35 4.70
C GLU A 303 10.78 -27.36 5.87
N ALA A 304 9.99 -26.28 5.92
CA ALA A 304 10.04 -25.31 7.02
C ALA A 304 9.57 -25.92 8.36
N ASN A 305 8.65 -26.88 8.33
CA ASN A 305 8.21 -27.61 9.51
C ASN A 305 9.30 -28.57 10.02
N ALA A 306 10.14 -29.13 9.13
CA ALA A 306 11.23 -30.05 9.53
C ALA A 306 12.39 -29.31 10.20
N THR A 307 12.68 -28.06 9.79
CA THR A 307 13.76 -27.24 10.35
C THR A 307 13.42 -26.71 11.75
N LYS A 308 12.15 -26.36 12.00
CA LYS A 308 11.69 -25.92 13.33
C LYS A 308 11.76 -27.04 14.37
N VAL A 309 11.49 -28.30 13.97
CA VAL A 309 11.58 -29.44 14.87
C VAL A 309 13.05 -29.74 15.23
N ARG A 310 14.02 -29.52 14.35
CA ARG A 310 15.45 -29.72 14.63
C ARG A 310 16.07 -28.60 15.47
N ALA A 311 15.57 -27.35 15.39
CA ALA A 311 16.06 -26.26 16.22
C ALA A 311 15.49 -26.25 17.65
N ALA A 312 14.39 -26.97 17.90
CA ALA A 312 13.80 -27.15 19.23
C ALA A 312 14.37 -28.37 20.01
N THR A 313 15.23 -29.17 19.40
CA THR A 313 15.83 -30.38 19.98
C THR A 313 17.37 -30.33 20.06
N ALA A 314 17.97 -29.18 19.81
CA ALA A 314 19.39 -28.87 20.00
C ALA A 314 19.56 -27.73 21.01
#